data_5e69749c1a07b2c36c531ac4d7cb1992
#
_entry.id   5e69749c1a07b2c36c531ac4d7cb1992
#
_cell.length_a   1.000
_cell.length_b   1.000
_cell.length_c   1.000
_cell.angle_alpha   90.00
_cell.angle_beta   90.00
_cell.angle_gamma   90.00
#
_symmetry.space_group_name_H-M   'P 1'
#
loop_
_entity.id
_entity.type
_entity.pdbx_description
1 polymer ?
#
loop_
_entity_poly.entity_id
_entity_poly.type
_entity_poly.pdbx_seq_one_letter_code
_entity_poly.pdbx_strand_id
1 'polypeptide(L)'
;MTTLEFGAWAALRPVIIEERHGGVAAEAYDADIREARLLDELGYQYYWIIEHQASYVGAITTPSVFLAAVARETERIRIGAMIWVLPFHNPVQLAEEVAMLDHLSHGRVEFGTGIGMAEHEFIRMGLDFYQRREMGEEALEIIERAWTLPEVTYDGRFWKFNEMLPRPLPYQKPHPPIWIAAHSLRAFEWAAEQNYDVASNVSTDDEMVEKFTHYRKVWAECEYPGPMPRQMLVRPVHIAETDAKAREEAERYLMESMRLGREMVVDTRVGVGTHPRGKGKENNRYSRANARIFAQSRNSYDFWIDEGLALIGSPETVARQIAEKQARIGFTVFVANHRIGMMPADLVERSIRLFAEEVFPAFERPTEPVVPQSLAAERLERIAQIKPVP
;
A
#
# COMPACT_ATOMS: atom_id res chain seq x y z
N MET A 1 12.28 16.04 18.07
CA MET A 1 11.21 15.07 17.83
C MET A 1 11.24 14.71 16.36
N THR A 2 11.04 13.46 15.99
CA THR A 2 10.98 13.06 14.57
C THR A 2 9.63 13.47 14.03
N THR A 3 9.59 14.20 12.94
CA THR A 3 8.35 14.59 12.24
C THR A 3 7.63 13.34 11.76
N LEU A 4 6.31 13.28 11.96
CA LEU A 4 5.46 12.17 11.54
C LEU A 4 4.42 12.63 10.52
N GLU A 5 4.36 11.93 9.39
CA GLU A 5 3.34 12.15 8.37
C GLU A 5 2.18 11.16 8.55
N PHE A 6 0.97 11.60 8.23
CA PHE A 6 -0.24 10.80 8.39
C PHE A 6 -0.98 10.60 7.07
N GLY A 7 -1.41 9.38 6.86
CA GLY A 7 -2.27 9.02 5.75
C GLY A 7 -3.45 8.17 6.17
N ALA A 8 -4.35 7.96 5.23
CA ALA A 8 -5.44 7.01 5.37
C ALA A 8 -5.42 5.99 4.23
N TRP A 9 -5.90 4.80 4.53
CA TRP A 9 -5.99 3.70 3.59
C TRP A 9 -7.44 3.26 3.44
N ALA A 10 -8.01 3.45 2.25
CA ALA A 10 -9.31 2.92 1.90
C ALA A 10 -9.17 1.43 1.59
N ALA A 11 -9.33 0.61 2.63
CA ALA A 11 -9.28 -0.82 2.53
C ALA A 11 -10.63 -1.41 2.15
N LEU A 12 -10.56 -2.52 1.46
CA LEU A 12 -11.54 -3.59 1.26
C LEU A 12 -13.02 -3.22 1.51
N ARG A 13 -13.72 -2.76 0.46
CA ARG A 13 -15.17 -2.92 0.39
C ARG A 13 -15.48 -4.20 -0.37
N PRO A 14 -16.10 -5.19 0.22
CA PRO A 14 -16.57 -6.38 -0.51
C PRO A 14 -17.81 -6.03 -1.33
N VAL A 15 -17.62 -5.50 -2.53
CA VAL A 15 -18.70 -5.03 -3.44
C VAL A 15 -19.73 -6.12 -3.72
N ILE A 16 -19.32 -7.38 -3.86
CA ILE A 16 -20.28 -8.48 -4.08
C ILE A 16 -21.20 -8.70 -2.88
N ILE A 17 -20.76 -8.41 -1.66
CA ILE A 17 -21.64 -8.49 -0.49
C ILE A 17 -22.66 -7.36 -0.56
N GLU A 18 -22.23 -6.15 -0.91
CA GLU A 18 -23.11 -4.99 -1.10
C GLU A 18 -24.08 -5.22 -2.26
N GLU A 19 -23.63 -5.74 -3.41
CA GLU A 19 -24.48 -6.09 -4.55
C GLU A 19 -25.51 -7.18 -4.21
N ARG A 20 -25.12 -8.22 -3.46
CA ARG A 20 -26.05 -9.25 -2.98
C ARG A 20 -27.09 -8.71 -2.01
N HIS A 21 -26.78 -7.63 -1.29
CA HIS A 21 -27.69 -6.93 -0.39
C HIS A 21 -28.39 -5.73 -1.05
N GLY A 22 -28.28 -5.59 -2.38
CA GLY A 22 -28.93 -4.52 -3.15
C GLY A 22 -28.13 -3.22 -3.20
N GLY A 23 -26.88 -3.22 -2.76
CA GLY A 23 -25.97 -2.08 -2.92
C GLY A 23 -25.48 -1.94 -4.35
N VAL A 24 -25.26 -0.70 -4.79
CA VAL A 24 -24.76 -0.39 -6.13
C VAL A 24 -23.29 0.01 -6.00
N ALA A 25 -22.42 -0.52 -6.86
CA ALA A 25 -20.98 -0.19 -6.89
C ALA A 25 -20.74 1.34 -6.99
N ALA A 26 -21.60 2.07 -7.69
CA ALA A 26 -21.53 3.53 -7.78
C ALA A 26 -21.59 4.20 -6.41
N GLU A 27 -22.45 3.77 -5.51
CA GLU A 27 -22.59 4.34 -4.16
C GLU A 27 -21.32 4.13 -3.32
N ALA A 28 -20.64 2.99 -3.52
CA ALA A 28 -19.37 2.71 -2.87
C ALA A 28 -18.26 3.65 -3.36
N TYR A 29 -18.15 3.86 -4.68
CA TYR A 29 -17.18 4.81 -5.26
C TYR A 29 -17.46 6.25 -4.80
N ASP A 30 -18.71 6.68 -4.82
CA ASP A 30 -19.10 8.01 -4.34
C ASP A 30 -18.76 8.20 -2.85
N ALA A 31 -18.93 7.16 -2.02
CA ALA A 31 -18.59 7.22 -0.62
C ALA A 31 -17.07 7.29 -0.39
N ASP A 32 -16.27 6.56 -1.19
CA ASP A 32 -14.82 6.60 -1.10
C ASP A 32 -14.25 7.95 -1.61
N ILE A 33 -14.87 8.56 -2.63
CA ILE A 33 -14.51 9.91 -3.08
C ILE A 33 -14.84 10.95 -2.00
N ARG A 34 -16.03 10.84 -1.35
CA ARG A 34 -16.37 11.74 -0.22
C ARG A 34 -15.40 11.58 0.95
N GLU A 35 -14.97 10.35 1.25
CA GLU A 35 -13.96 10.10 2.27
C GLU A 35 -12.61 10.75 1.92
N ALA A 36 -12.16 10.62 0.67
CA ALA A 36 -10.93 11.27 0.19
C ALA A 36 -10.98 12.80 0.32
N ARG A 37 -12.12 13.43 0.01
CA ARG A 37 -12.34 14.87 0.22
C ARG A 37 -12.27 15.26 1.69
N LEU A 38 -12.94 14.51 2.56
CA LEU A 38 -12.89 14.72 4.00
C LEU A 38 -11.46 14.64 4.54
N LEU A 39 -10.70 13.64 4.10
CA LEU A 39 -9.30 13.48 4.50
C LEU A 39 -8.43 14.66 4.04
N ASP A 40 -8.64 15.16 2.82
CA ASP A 40 -7.96 16.35 2.30
C ASP A 40 -8.30 17.61 3.11
N GLU A 41 -9.59 17.82 3.40
CA GLU A 41 -10.08 18.94 4.23
C GLU A 41 -9.47 18.93 5.64
N LEU A 42 -9.34 17.74 6.24
CA LEU A 42 -8.78 17.54 7.58
C LEU A 42 -7.24 17.55 7.63
N GLY A 43 -6.57 17.63 6.47
CA GLY A 43 -5.12 17.75 6.40
C GLY A 43 -4.36 16.45 6.56
N TYR A 44 -4.93 15.31 6.18
CA TYR A 44 -4.17 14.11 5.94
C TYR A 44 -3.23 14.32 4.75
N GLN A 45 -2.03 13.76 4.82
CA GLN A 45 -1.02 13.94 3.77
C GLN A 45 -1.14 12.90 2.66
N TYR A 46 -1.68 11.70 2.96
CA TYR A 46 -1.76 10.59 2.01
C TYR A 46 -3.14 9.94 2.01
N TYR A 47 -3.63 9.60 0.82
CA TYR A 47 -4.78 8.74 0.59
C TYR A 47 -4.35 7.55 -0.27
N TRP A 48 -4.50 6.35 0.27
CA TRP A 48 -4.10 5.11 -0.37
C TRP A 48 -5.29 4.22 -0.63
N ILE A 49 -5.32 3.60 -1.82
CA ILE A 49 -6.30 2.58 -2.18
C ILE A 49 -5.62 1.25 -2.47
N ILE A 50 -6.40 0.19 -2.65
CA ILE A 50 -5.88 -1.13 -2.99
C ILE A 50 -6.38 -1.59 -4.35
N GLU A 51 -5.60 -2.46 -5.01
CA GLU A 51 -5.99 -3.14 -6.23
C GLU A 51 -6.27 -4.61 -5.95
N HIS A 52 -7.43 -5.11 -6.41
CA HIS A 52 -7.74 -6.53 -6.49
C HIS A 52 -8.42 -6.86 -7.81
N GLN A 53 -7.95 -7.94 -8.48
CA GLN A 53 -8.43 -8.36 -9.78
C GLN A 53 -9.30 -9.61 -9.68
N ALA A 54 -10.43 -9.62 -10.43
CA ALA A 54 -11.33 -10.77 -10.49
C ALA A 54 -11.66 -11.38 -9.11
N SER A 55 -11.71 -10.54 -8.08
CA SER A 55 -11.93 -10.88 -6.68
C SER A 55 -13.26 -10.30 -6.20
N TYR A 56 -13.86 -10.94 -5.20
CA TYR A 56 -15.02 -10.38 -4.53
C TYR A 56 -14.66 -9.45 -3.37
N VAL A 57 -13.37 -9.28 -3.13
CA VAL A 57 -12.83 -8.40 -2.09
C VAL A 57 -12.17 -7.21 -2.76
N GLY A 58 -12.82 -6.05 -2.65
CA GLY A 58 -12.34 -4.80 -3.23
C GLY A 58 -13.05 -4.43 -4.54
N ALA A 59 -13.54 -3.20 -4.59
CA ALA A 59 -14.22 -2.64 -5.75
C ALA A 59 -13.26 -2.03 -6.78
N ILE A 60 -12.02 -1.75 -6.37
CA ILE A 60 -11.06 -1.01 -7.20
C ILE A 60 -10.17 -2.01 -7.93
N THR A 61 -10.49 -2.22 -9.20
CA THR A 61 -9.74 -3.11 -10.10
C THR A 61 -8.73 -2.33 -10.96
N THR A 62 -8.92 -1.02 -11.12
CA THR A 62 -8.07 -0.15 -11.91
C THR A 62 -7.80 1.12 -11.13
N PRO A 63 -6.72 1.13 -10.31
CA PRO A 63 -6.39 2.26 -9.45
C PRO A 63 -6.33 3.59 -10.18
N SER A 64 -5.71 3.63 -11.36
CA SER A 64 -5.54 4.86 -12.15
C SER A 64 -6.87 5.53 -12.50
N VAL A 65 -7.92 4.75 -12.81
CA VAL A 65 -9.25 5.27 -13.13
C VAL A 65 -9.91 5.90 -11.90
N PHE A 66 -9.88 5.22 -10.77
CA PHE A 66 -10.49 5.71 -9.53
C PHE A 66 -9.73 6.94 -8.98
N LEU A 67 -8.40 6.86 -8.95
CA LEU A 67 -7.55 7.96 -8.47
C LEU A 67 -7.64 9.21 -9.36
N ALA A 68 -7.96 9.07 -10.66
CA ALA A 68 -8.22 10.23 -11.52
C ALA A 68 -9.47 11.02 -11.06
N ALA A 69 -10.52 10.32 -10.61
CA ALA A 69 -11.68 10.99 -10.01
C ALA A 69 -11.30 11.66 -8.69
N VAL A 70 -10.60 10.97 -7.80
CA VAL A 70 -10.11 11.53 -6.52
C VAL A 70 -9.22 12.74 -6.75
N ALA A 71 -8.32 12.69 -7.74
CA ALA A 71 -7.41 13.80 -8.07
C ALA A 71 -8.14 15.10 -8.39
N ARG A 72 -9.34 15.02 -8.99
CA ARG A 72 -10.16 16.19 -9.36
C ARG A 72 -11.05 16.71 -8.24
N GLU A 73 -11.26 15.90 -7.21
CA GLU A 73 -12.09 16.21 -6.05
C GLU A 73 -11.27 16.61 -4.80
N THR A 74 -9.93 16.60 -4.91
CA THR A 74 -8.99 16.93 -3.83
C THR A 74 -7.94 17.92 -4.31
N GLU A 75 -7.33 18.69 -3.39
CA GLU A 75 -6.38 19.76 -3.73
C GLU A 75 -4.96 19.50 -3.20
N ARG A 76 -4.81 18.93 -2.02
CA ARG A 76 -3.52 18.83 -1.28
C ARG A 76 -3.07 17.42 -1.04
N ILE A 77 -3.99 16.52 -0.67
CA ILE A 77 -3.68 15.16 -0.30
C ILE A 77 -2.97 14.43 -1.45
N ARG A 78 -1.88 13.75 -1.13
CA ARG A 78 -1.17 12.89 -2.08
C ARG A 78 -1.92 11.58 -2.22
N ILE A 79 -1.99 11.08 -3.44
CA ILE A 79 -2.85 9.94 -3.80
C ILE A 79 -2.03 8.80 -4.39
N GLY A 80 -2.35 7.58 -4.02
CA GLY A 80 -1.65 6.41 -4.55
C GLY A 80 -2.41 5.11 -4.35
N ALA A 81 -1.96 4.06 -5.02
CA ALA A 81 -2.37 2.71 -4.70
C ALA A 81 -1.28 2.02 -3.86
N MET A 82 -1.70 1.32 -2.85
CA MET A 82 -0.86 0.41 -2.08
C MET A 82 -1.51 -0.97 -2.12
N ILE A 83 -1.37 -1.57 -3.31
CA ILE A 83 -0.40 -1.37 -4.40
C ILE A 83 -1.05 -1.33 -5.78
N TRP A 84 -0.33 -0.85 -6.82
CA TRP A 84 -0.47 -1.40 -8.17
C TRP A 84 0.23 -2.77 -8.20
N VAL A 85 -0.48 -3.80 -8.61
CA VAL A 85 0.06 -5.17 -8.70
C VAL A 85 0.77 -5.34 -10.04
N LEU A 86 2.08 -5.07 -10.08
CA LEU A 86 2.85 -4.97 -11.32
C LEU A 86 2.65 -6.13 -12.31
N PRO A 87 2.59 -7.42 -11.87
CA PRO A 87 2.37 -8.53 -12.80
C PRO A 87 1.02 -8.50 -13.55
N PHE A 88 0.04 -7.72 -13.10
CA PHE A 88 -1.27 -7.62 -13.75
C PHE A 88 -1.31 -6.60 -14.88
N HIS A 89 -0.26 -5.79 -15.04
CA HIS A 89 -0.22 -4.67 -15.97
C HIS A 89 0.83 -4.84 -17.07
N ASN A 90 0.56 -4.28 -18.24
CA ASN A 90 1.63 -3.97 -19.17
C ASN A 90 2.44 -2.79 -18.60
N PRO A 91 3.75 -2.93 -18.39
CA PRO A 91 4.53 -1.93 -17.66
C PRO A 91 4.61 -0.57 -18.34
N VAL A 92 4.63 -0.52 -19.67
CA VAL A 92 4.66 0.76 -20.38
C VAL A 92 3.31 1.46 -20.30
N GLN A 93 2.22 0.70 -20.47
CA GLN A 93 0.87 1.22 -20.35
C GLN A 93 0.61 1.76 -18.94
N LEU A 94 1.05 1.04 -17.91
CA LEU A 94 0.95 1.50 -16.52
C LEU A 94 1.80 2.76 -16.29
N ALA A 95 2.99 2.84 -16.86
CA ALA A 95 3.82 4.03 -16.75
C ALA A 95 3.13 5.27 -17.35
N GLU A 96 2.49 5.13 -18.51
CA GLU A 96 1.72 6.19 -19.16
C GLU A 96 0.48 6.59 -18.36
N GLU A 97 -0.28 5.62 -17.83
CA GLU A 97 -1.44 5.86 -16.97
C GLU A 97 -1.07 6.64 -15.70
N VAL A 98 -0.01 6.22 -15.02
CA VAL A 98 0.46 6.88 -13.79
C VAL A 98 1.01 8.28 -14.10
N ALA A 99 1.73 8.46 -15.21
CA ALA A 99 2.19 9.77 -15.64
C ALA A 99 1.04 10.71 -15.97
N MET A 100 0.00 10.21 -16.63
CA MET A 100 -1.22 10.98 -16.90
C MET A 100 -1.94 11.37 -15.60
N LEU A 101 -2.06 10.44 -14.66
CA LEU A 101 -2.63 10.70 -13.33
C LEU A 101 -1.81 11.75 -12.57
N ASP A 102 -0.48 11.72 -12.70
CA ASP A 102 0.42 12.69 -12.07
C ASP A 102 0.19 14.12 -12.61
N HIS A 103 -0.08 14.27 -13.90
CA HIS A 103 -0.53 15.54 -14.49
C HIS A 103 -1.92 15.97 -13.98
N LEU A 104 -2.89 15.05 -13.93
CA LEU A 104 -4.25 15.33 -13.47
C LEU A 104 -4.29 15.77 -12.00
N SER A 105 -3.37 15.27 -11.18
CA SER A 105 -3.23 15.60 -9.77
C SER A 105 -2.27 16.75 -9.49
N HIS A 106 -1.61 17.31 -10.51
CA HIS A 106 -0.57 18.34 -10.37
C HIS A 106 0.59 17.89 -9.46
N GLY A 107 1.09 16.67 -9.67
CA GLY A 107 2.28 16.15 -8.97
C GLY A 107 2.01 15.58 -7.58
N ARG A 108 0.81 15.08 -7.32
CA ARG A 108 0.44 14.48 -6.04
C ARG A 108 0.44 12.94 -6.03
N VAL A 109 0.88 12.29 -7.10
CA VAL A 109 0.92 10.82 -7.15
C VAL A 109 2.05 10.27 -6.30
N GLU A 110 1.75 9.21 -5.57
CA GLU A 110 2.67 8.30 -4.90
C GLU A 110 2.52 6.92 -5.55
N PHE A 111 3.59 6.38 -6.14
CA PHE A 111 3.52 5.11 -6.85
C PHE A 111 3.83 3.94 -5.92
N GLY A 112 2.80 3.44 -5.23
CA GLY A 112 2.93 2.26 -4.38
C GLY A 112 2.80 0.97 -5.18
N THR A 113 3.78 0.10 -5.10
CA THR A 113 3.85 -1.09 -5.96
C THR A 113 4.23 -2.35 -5.21
N GLY A 114 3.96 -3.48 -5.84
CA GLY A 114 4.30 -4.80 -5.35
C GLY A 114 3.95 -5.92 -6.33
N ILE A 115 4.18 -7.14 -5.87
CA ILE A 115 4.09 -8.32 -6.73
C ILE A 115 2.78 -9.12 -6.56
N GLY A 116 1.85 -8.64 -5.74
CA GLY A 116 0.61 -9.35 -5.43
C GLY A 116 0.78 -10.54 -4.49
N MET A 117 -0.31 -10.93 -3.82
CA MET A 117 -0.29 -11.97 -2.78
C MET A 117 -1.33 -13.08 -2.97
N ALA A 118 -2.39 -12.83 -3.71
CA ALA A 118 -3.55 -13.72 -3.85
C ALA A 118 -3.39 -14.63 -5.08
N GLU A 119 -2.96 -15.88 -4.87
CA GLU A 119 -2.71 -16.85 -5.96
C GLU A 119 -3.92 -17.05 -6.88
N HIS A 120 -5.15 -17.00 -6.33
CA HIS A 120 -6.36 -17.17 -7.12
C HIS A 120 -6.59 -16.03 -8.14
N GLU A 121 -6.12 -14.81 -7.84
CA GLU A 121 -6.18 -13.68 -8.79
C GLU A 121 -5.27 -13.94 -10.00
N PHE A 122 -4.04 -14.44 -9.76
CA PHE A 122 -3.13 -14.84 -10.84
C PHE A 122 -3.72 -15.93 -11.72
N ILE A 123 -4.32 -16.96 -11.12
CA ILE A 123 -4.98 -18.04 -11.86
C ILE A 123 -6.09 -17.48 -12.76
N ARG A 124 -6.94 -16.58 -12.23
CA ARG A 124 -8.04 -15.95 -13.00
C ARG A 124 -7.54 -15.02 -14.09
N MET A 125 -6.42 -14.35 -13.86
CA MET A 125 -5.76 -13.50 -14.85
C MET A 125 -4.91 -14.30 -15.86
N GLY A 126 -4.81 -15.62 -15.72
CA GLY A 126 -4.01 -16.48 -16.61
C GLY A 126 -2.51 -16.36 -16.41
N LEU A 127 -2.06 -15.91 -15.26
CA LEU A 127 -0.66 -15.67 -14.92
C LEU A 127 -0.13 -16.74 -13.96
N ASP A 128 1.19 -16.96 -14.01
CA ASP A 128 1.88 -17.86 -13.09
C ASP A 128 2.28 -17.10 -11.81
N PHE A 129 1.60 -17.41 -10.70
CA PHE A 129 1.87 -16.83 -9.39
C PHE A 129 3.33 -16.96 -8.94
N TYR A 130 4.00 -18.04 -9.34
CA TYR A 130 5.37 -18.32 -8.90
C TYR A 130 6.42 -17.49 -9.64
N GLN A 131 6.04 -16.85 -10.74
CA GLN A 131 6.91 -15.93 -11.51
C GLN A 131 6.68 -14.46 -11.15
N ARG A 132 5.75 -14.16 -10.22
CA ARG A 132 5.32 -12.78 -9.91
C ARG A 132 6.45 -11.86 -9.46
N ARG A 133 7.50 -12.43 -8.81
CA ARG A 133 8.65 -11.62 -8.36
C ARG A 133 9.46 -11.13 -9.54
N GLU A 134 9.90 -12.06 -10.37
CA GLU A 134 10.69 -11.72 -11.55
C GLU A 134 9.92 -10.82 -12.51
N MET A 135 8.61 -11.08 -12.67
CA MET A 135 7.73 -10.20 -13.45
C MET A 135 7.66 -8.80 -12.84
N GLY A 136 7.46 -8.68 -11.54
CA GLY A 136 7.34 -7.40 -10.87
C GLY A 136 8.63 -6.58 -10.91
N GLU A 137 9.78 -7.21 -10.69
CA GLU A 137 11.08 -6.56 -10.75
C GLU A 137 11.38 -6.08 -12.20
N GLU A 138 11.11 -6.89 -13.21
CA GLU A 138 11.26 -6.51 -14.62
C GLU A 138 10.29 -5.39 -15.02
N ALA A 139 9.03 -5.47 -14.58
CA ALA A 139 8.04 -4.43 -14.84
C ALA A 139 8.45 -3.08 -14.24
N LEU A 140 8.94 -3.06 -13.00
CA LEU A 140 9.35 -1.82 -12.35
C LEU A 140 10.54 -1.17 -13.05
N GLU A 141 11.52 -1.95 -13.49
CA GLU A 141 12.64 -1.45 -14.29
C GLU A 141 12.17 -0.78 -15.59
N ILE A 142 11.23 -1.42 -16.29
CA ILE A 142 10.65 -0.86 -17.51
C ILE A 142 9.89 0.44 -17.24
N ILE A 143 9.10 0.50 -16.16
CA ILE A 143 8.36 1.70 -15.75
C ILE A 143 9.31 2.86 -15.48
N GLU A 144 10.38 2.65 -14.72
CA GLU A 144 11.36 3.70 -14.45
C GLU A 144 12.03 4.20 -15.72
N ARG A 145 12.39 3.30 -16.64
CA ARG A 145 12.92 3.68 -17.96
C ARG A 145 11.91 4.49 -18.76
N ALA A 146 10.64 4.07 -18.76
CA ALA A 146 9.56 4.77 -19.46
C ALA A 146 9.33 6.20 -18.93
N TRP A 147 9.57 6.45 -17.64
CA TRP A 147 9.43 7.76 -17.04
C TRP A 147 10.64 8.67 -17.24
N THR A 148 11.82 8.11 -17.49
CA THR A 148 13.09 8.82 -17.40
C THR A 148 13.86 8.90 -18.72
N LEU A 149 13.61 7.97 -19.64
CA LEU A 149 14.25 7.93 -20.93
C LEU A 149 13.34 8.47 -22.04
N PRO A 150 13.90 9.10 -23.07
CA PRO A 150 13.11 9.61 -24.20
C PRO A 150 12.52 8.47 -25.06
N GLU A 151 13.18 7.31 -25.06
CA GLU A 151 12.83 6.10 -25.79
C GLU A 151 13.22 4.86 -24.99
N VAL A 152 12.42 3.81 -25.07
CA VAL A 152 12.65 2.55 -24.38
C VAL A 152 12.73 1.39 -25.39
N THR A 153 13.90 0.76 -25.46
CA THR A 153 14.09 -0.55 -26.04
C THR A 153 14.44 -1.52 -24.91
N TYR A 154 13.73 -2.63 -24.84
CA TYR A 154 13.88 -3.61 -23.78
C TYR A 154 13.66 -5.04 -24.29
N ASP A 155 14.60 -5.94 -24.03
CA ASP A 155 14.52 -7.36 -24.38
C ASP A 155 14.63 -8.21 -23.11
N GLY A 156 13.52 -8.29 -22.37
CA GLY A 156 13.41 -9.02 -21.13
C GLY A 156 12.84 -10.43 -21.30
N ARG A 157 12.65 -11.09 -20.17
CA ARG A 157 12.05 -12.42 -20.11
C ARG A 157 10.54 -12.38 -20.35
N PHE A 158 9.86 -11.37 -19.80
CA PHE A 158 8.40 -11.25 -19.82
C PHE A 158 7.92 -10.22 -20.82
N TRP A 159 8.70 -9.16 -21.05
CA TRP A 159 8.34 -8.09 -21.97
C TRP A 159 9.46 -7.78 -22.94
N LYS A 160 9.06 -7.48 -24.19
CA LYS A 160 9.97 -7.04 -25.24
C LYS A 160 9.38 -5.82 -25.91
N PHE A 161 10.15 -4.75 -25.95
CA PHE A 161 9.78 -3.47 -26.55
C PHE A 161 10.90 -2.98 -27.47
N ASN A 162 10.53 -2.37 -28.58
CA ASN A 162 11.48 -1.78 -29.50
C ASN A 162 11.09 -0.33 -29.80
N GLU A 163 12.02 0.58 -29.56
CA GLU A 163 11.91 2.01 -29.88
C GLU A 163 10.58 2.64 -29.39
N MET A 164 10.14 2.29 -28.20
CA MET A 164 8.91 2.85 -27.64
C MET A 164 9.15 4.26 -27.13
N LEU A 165 8.17 5.15 -27.38
CA LEU A 165 8.16 6.55 -26.98
C LEU A 165 7.06 6.80 -25.94
N PRO A 166 7.25 6.41 -24.65
CA PRO A 166 6.21 6.55 -23.63
C PRO A 166 5.82 8.03 -23.44
N ARG A 167 4.53 8.32 -23.42
CA ARG A 167 3.99 9.69 -23.23
C ARG A 167 2.64 9.65 -22.49
N PRO A 168 2.36 10.66 -21.62
CA PRO A 168 3.28 11.75 -21.25
C PRO A 168 4.42 11.27 -20.35
N LEU A 169 5.47 12.06 -20.19
CA LEU A 169 6.41 11.89 -19.08
C LEU A 169 5.77 12.44 -17.80
N PRO A 170 6.09 11.92 -16.58
CA PRO A 170 5.52 12.38 -15.33
C PRO A 170 5.64 13.90 -15.10
N TYR A 171 4.67 14.46 -14.40
CA TYR A 171 4.71 15.86 -13.94
C TYR A 171 5.83 16.05 -12.91
N GLN A 172 5.92 15.15 -11.93
CA GLN A 172 7.00 15.11 -10.95
C GLN A 172 8.32 14.69 -11.62
N LYS A 173 9.43 15.26 -11.15
CA LYS A 173 10.75 14.96 -11.70
C LYS A 173 11.64 14.33 -10.63
N PRO A 174 12.33 13.24 -11.00
CA PRO A 174 12.33 12.56 -12.31
C PRO A 174 11.06 11.75 -12.57
N HIS A 175 10.37 11.32 -11.53
CA HIS A 175 9.14 10.53 -11.56
C HIS A 175 8.42 10.62 -10.19
N PRO A 176 7.18 10.16 -10.05
CA PRO A 176 6.52 10.03 -8.76
C PRO A 176 7.34 9.17 -7.78
N PRO A 177 7.32 9.48 -6.46
CA PRO A 177 7.96 8.64 -5.47
C PRO A 177 7.47 7.18 -5.54
N ILE A 178 8.41 6.23 -5.41
CA ILE A 178 8.13 4.80 -5.52
C ILE A 178 8.14 4.16 -4.14
N TRP A 179 7.06 3.47 -3.81
CA TRP A 179 6.90 2.71 -2.58
C TRP A 179 6.82 1.22 -2.84
N ILE A 180 7.52 0.44 -2.03
CA ILE A 180 7.47 -1.02 -2.08
C ILE A 180 6.64 -1.54 -0.91
N ALA A 181 5.56 -2.26 -1.21
CA ALA A 181 4.84 -3.02 -0.20
C ALA A 181 5.66 -4.25 0.20
N ALA A 182 6.32 -4.18 1.32
CA ALA A 182 7.25 -5.19 1.79
C ALA A 182 6.71 -5.96 3.00
N HIS A 183 6.79 -7.29 2.95
CA HIS A 183 6.36 -8.16 4.05
C HIS A 183 7.44 -9.14 4.50
N SER A 184 8.37 -9.52 3.63
CA SER A 184 9.49 -10.40 3.95
C SER A 184 10.77 -9.59 4.14
N LEU A 185 11.71 -10.07 4.95
CA LEU A 185 13.03 -9.43 5.11
C LEU A 185 13.71 -9.19 3.75
N ARG A 186 13.61 -10.14 2.81
CA ARG A 186 14.16 -9.96 1.45
C ARG A 186 13.53 -8.81 0.67
N ALA A 187 12.23 -8.54 0.88
CA ALA A 187 11.58 -7.40 0.22
C ALA A 187 12.03 -6.06 0.82
N PHE A 188 12.24 -6.00 2.14
CA PHE A 188 12.82 -4.85 2.81
C PHE A 188 14.27 -4.60 2.39
N GLU A 189 15.08 -5.66 2.32
CA GLU A 189 16.45 -5.63 1.81
C GLU A 189 16.50 -5.08 0.39
N TRP A 190 15.70 -5.65 -0.52
CA TRP A 190 15.64 -5.20 -1.91
C TRP A 190 15.19 -3.73 -2.03
N ALA A 191 14.18 -3.32 -1.27
CA ALA A 191 13.74 -1.93 -1.27
C ALA A 191 14.85 -0.97 -0.80
N ALA A 192 15.64 -1.37 0.22
CA ALA A 192 16.79 -0.61 0.70
C ALA A 192 17.92 -0.55 -0.34
N GLU A 193 18.26 -1.69 -0.98
CA GLU A 193 19.25 -1.80 -2.06
C GLU A 193 18.90 -0.95 -3.29
N GLN A 194 17.61 -0.68 -3.50
CA GLN A 194 17.11 0.14 -4.60
C GLN A 194 16.79 1.58 -4.19
N ASN A 195 16.95 1.91 -2.91
CA ASN A 195 16.65 3.23 -2.34
C ASN A 195 15.18 3.67 -2.55
N TYR A 196 14.23 2.74 -2.39
CA TYR A 196 12.80 3.03 -2.44
C TYR A 196 12.20 3.26 -1.07
N ASP A 197 11.13 4.03 -1.02
CA ASP A 197 10.25 4.08 0.13
C ASP A 197 9.65 2.69 0.42
N VAL A 198 9.41 2.37 1.69
CA VAL A 198 8.90 1.06 2.08
C VAL A 198 7.65 1.17 2.92
N ALA A 199 6.66 0.33 2.63
CA ALA A 199 5.41 0.24 3.37
C ALA A 199 5.16 -1.19 3.87
N SER A 200 4.63 -1.32 5.08
CA SER A 200 4.23 -2.63 5.62
C SER A 200 2.99 -2.53 6.52
N ASN A 201 2.25 -3.63 6.58
CA ASN A 201 1.05 -3.74 7.38
C ASN A 201 1.08 -5.00 8.28
N VAL A 202 0.38 -6.04 7.98
CA VAL A 202 0.08 -7.23 8.80
C VAL A 202 1.34 -7.96 9.31
N SER A 203 1.94 -7.43 10.38
CA SER A 203 3.02 -8.04 11.17
C SER A 203 2.97 -7.50 12.59
N THR A 204 3.35 -8.29 13.59
CA THR A 204 3.44 -7.83 14.98
C THR A 204 4.46 -6.70 15.13
N ASP A 205 4.38 -5.95 16.21
CA ASP A 205 5.33 -4.85 16.44
C ASP A 205 6.78 -5.35 16.51
N ASP A 206 7.03 -6.52 17.11
CA ASP A 206 8.38 -7.13 17.14
C ASP A 206 8.90 -7.45 15.75
N GLU A 207 8.08 -8.04 14.89
CA GLU A 207 8.43 -8.30 13.50
C GLU A 207 8.66 -7.01 12.70
N MET A 208 7.92 -5.94 13.01
CA MET A 208 8.14 -4.63 12.38
C MET A 208 9.46 -4.01 12.82
N VAL A 209 9.82 -4.10 14.10
CA VAL A 209 11.13 -3.66 14.60
C VAL A 209 12.26 -4.35 13.84
N GLU A 210 12.20 -5.69 13.71
CA GLU A 210 13.20 -6.46 12.97
C GLU A 210 13.32 -5.99 11.51
N LYS A 211 12.19 -5.90 10.80
CA LYS A 211 12.14 -5.57 9.37
C LYS A 211 12.63 -4.15 9.06
N PHE A 212 12.14 -3.16 9.81
CA PHE A 212 12.57 -1.77 9.60
C PHE A 212 14.02 -1.54 10.04
N THR A 213 14.49 -2.24 11.07
CA THR A 213 15.90 -2.19 11.47
C THR A 213 16.79 -2.80 10.39
N HIS A 214 16.37 -3.93 9.81
CA HIS A 214 17.09 -4.55 8.70
C HIS A 214 17.14 -3.63 7.47
N TYR A 215 16.02 -2.99 7.10
CA TYR A 215 15.96 -2.00 6.03
C TYR A 215 17.00 -0.88 6.23
N ARG A 216 16.97 -0.25 7.41
CA ARG A 216 17.90 0.85 7.73
C ARG A 216 19.36 0.42 7.69
N LYS A 217 19.66 -0.80 8.16
CA LYS A 217 21.01 -1.36 8.11
C LYS A 217 21.48 -1.55 6.67
N VAL A 218 20.71 -2.21 5.82
CA VAL A 218 21.07 -2.43 4.42
C VAL A 218 21.20 -1.12 3.67
N TRP A 219 20.29 -0.17 3.88
CA TRP A 219 20.37 1.15 3.26
C TRP A 219 21.65 1.88 3.63
N ALA A 220 22.05 1.85 4.90
CA ALA A 220 23.31 2.46 5.37
C ALA A 220 24.55 1.82 4.75
N GLU A 221 24.51 0.51 4.48
CA GLU A 221 25.59 -0.23 3.79
C GLU A 221 25.72 0.13 2.31
N CYS A 222 24.64 0.66 1.69
CA CYS A 222 24.67 1.10 0.30
C CYS A 222 25.29 2.50 0.09
N GLU A 223 25.55 3.25 1.16
CA GLU A 223 26.20 4.57 1.14
C GLU A 223 25.54 5.58 0.19
N TYR A 224 24.19 5.53 0.07
CA TYR A 224 23.45 6.45 -0.78
C TYR A 224 23.59 7.90 -0.29
N PRO A 225 23.80 8.88 -1.19
CA PRO A 225 23.73 10.29 -0.84
C PRO A 225 22.29 10.70 -0.51
N GLY A 226 22.13 11.62 0.43
CA GLY A 226 20.83 12.19 0.77
C GLY A 226 20.11 11.52 1.94
N PRO A 227 18.86 11.89 2.19
CA PRO A 227 18.09 11.37 3.31
C PRO A 227 17.60 9.94 3.04
N MET A 228 17.47 9.18 4.14
CA MET A 228 16.86 7.86 4.08
C MET A 228 15.42 7.93 3.55
N PRO A 229 15.01 6.99 2.67
CA PRO A 229 13.63 6.93 2.19
C PRO A 229 12.62 6.73 3.33
N ARG A 230 11.37 7.11 3.06
CA ARG A 230 10.29 7.05 4.03
C ARG A 230 9.93 5.61 4.38
N GLN A 231 9.50 5.42 5.61
CA GLN A 231 9.11 4.12 6.15
C GLN A 231 7.69 4.21 6.68
N MET A 232 6.77 3.48 6.06
CA MET A 232 5.34 3.53 6.34
C MET A 232 4.88 2.33 7.16
N LEU A 233 4.20 2.60 8.27
CA LEU A 233 3.45 1.61 9.02
C LEU A 233 1.95 1.80 8.79
N VAL A 234 1.26 0.73 8.36
CA VAL A 234 -0.20 0.74 8.16
C VAL A 234 -0.88 -0.08 9.26
N ARG A 235 -1.92 0.48 9.90
CA ARG A 235 -2.71 -0.21 10.93
C ARG A 235 -4.21 0.08 10.79
N PRO A 236 -5.09 -0.89 11.07
CA PRO A 236 -6.49 -0.62 11.39
C PRO A 236 -6.57 0.31 12.60
N VAL A 237 -7.41 1.36 12.49
CA VAL A 237 -7.60 2.36 13.55
C VAL A 237 -9.09 2.64 13.73
N HIS A 238 -9.58 2.62 14.97
CA HIS A 238 -10.88 3.14 15.28
C HIS A 238 -10.83 3.96 16.58
N ILE A 239 -11.41 5.15 16.53
CA ILE A 239 -11.44 6.09 17.65
C ILE A 239 -12.88 6.39 18.03
N ALA A 240 -13.14 6.33 19.31
CA ALA A 240 -14.37 6.84 19.93
C ALA A 240 -14.01 7.63 21.19
N GLU A 241 -15.00 8.21 21.83
CA GLU A 241 -14.82 9.11 23.00
C GLU A 241 -14.14 8.43 24.20
N THR A 242 -14.26 7.10 24.29
CA THR A 242 -13.63 6.27 25.34
C THR A 242 -13.14 4.96 24.78
N ASP A 243 -12.15 4.35 25.44
CA ASP A 243 -11.63 3.02 25.06
C ASP A 243 -12.73 1.95 25.04
N ALA A 244 -13.64 1.98 26.03
CA ALA A 244 -14.74 1.03 26.12
C ALA A 244 -15.70 1.17 24.93
N LYS A 245 -16.03 2.40 24.53
CA LYS A 245 -16.90 2.65 23.37
C LYS A 245 -16.22 2.29 22.07
N ALA A 246 -14.94 2.62 21.89
CA ALA A 246 -14.18 2.24 20.73
C ALA A 246 -14.13 0.71 20.53
N ARG A 247 -13.95 -0.05 21.62
CA ARG A 247 -14.02 -1.51 21.60
C ARG A 247 -15.40 -2.01 21.19
N GLU A 248 -16.46 -1.52 21.85
CA GLU A 248 -17.85 -1.90 21.57
C GLU A 248 -18.18 -1.73 20.08
N GLU A 249 -17.75 -0.61 19.49
CA GLU A 249 -18.01 -0.28 18.09
C GLU A 249 -17.16 -1.10 17.12
N ALA A 250 -15.89 -1.34 17.42
CA ALA A 250 -14.93 -1.91 16.46
C ALA A 250 -14.78 -3.44 16.51
N GLU A 251 -14.98 -4.09 17.67
CA GLU A 251 -14.62 -5.49 17.86
C GLU A 251 -15.22 -6.40 16.81
N ARG A 252 -16.54 -6.31 16.57
CA ARG A 252 -17.21 -7.17 15.59
C ARG A 252 -16.70 -6.96 14.17
N TYR A 253 -16.44 -5.70 13.77
CA TYR A 253 -15.99 -5.37 12.41
C TYR A 253 -14.54 -5.74 12.19
N LEU A 254 -13.69 -5.60 13.20
CA LEU A 254 -12.31 -6.07 13.14
C LEU A 254 -12.26 -7.58 12.94
N MET A 255 -13.04 -8.35 13.71
CA MET A 255 -13.09 -9.80 13.57
C MET A 255 -13.67 -10.26 12.24
N GLU A 256 -14.67 -9.55 11.71
CA GLU A 256 -15.23 -9.80 10.37
C GLU A 256 -14.20 -9.49 9.27
N SER A 257 -13.51 -8.34 9.35
CA SER A 257 -12.45 -7.95 8.42
C SER A 257 -11.33 -9.00 8.37
N MET A 258 -10.98 -9.58 9.52
CA MET A 258 -9.99 -10.67 9.59
C MET A 258 -10.48 -11.94 8.91
N ARG A 259 -11.77 -12.25 9.05
CA ARG A 259 -12.38 -13.38 8.34
C ARG A 259 -12.35 -13.17 6.83
N LEU A 260 -12.74 -11.99 6.36
CA LEU A 260 -12.72 -11.62 4.94
C LEU A 260 -11.29 -11.62 4.37
N GLY A 261 -10.32 -11.08 5.10
CA GLY A 261 -8.90 -11.11 4.71
C GLY A 261 -8.35 -12.54 4.55
N ARG A 262 -8.79 -13.47 5.39
CA ARG A 262 -8.44 -14.90 5.21
C ARG A 262 -9.08 -15.50 3.96
N GLU A 263 -10.36 -15.21 3.72
CA GLU A 263 -11.06 -15.71 2.53
C GLU A 263 -10.46 -15.12 1.24
N MET A 264 -9.94 -13.91 1.29
CA MET A 264 -9.21 -13.30 0.19
C MET A 264 -7.92 -14.06 -0.15
N VAL A 265 -7.14 -14.46 0.87
CA VAL A 265 -5.88 -15.19 0.68
C VAL A 265 -6.14 -16.65 0.29
N VAL A 266 -7.23 -17.24 0.79
CA VAL A 266 -7.57 -18.66 0.62
C VAL A 266 -8.95 -18.76 -0.03
N ASP A 267 -9.04 -18.47 -1.34
CA ASP A 267 -10.28 -18.74 -2.09
C ASP A 267 -10.37 -20.24 -2.43
N THR A 268 -11.11 -20.96 -1.60
CA THR A 268 -11.34 -22.40 -1.74
C THR A 268 -12.09 -22.79 -3.03
N ARG A 269 -12.74 -21.85 -3.71
CA ARG A 269 -13.47 -22.10 -4.95
C ARG A 269 -12.55 -22.32 -6.16
N VAL A 270 -11.33 -21.85 -6.10
CA VAL A 270 -10.32 -22.00 -7.15
C VAL A 270 -9.39 -23.19 -6.86
N GLY A 271 -9.62 -23.93 -5.77
CA GLY A 271 -8.82 -25.09 -5.42
C GLY A 271 -7.37 -24.72 -5.07
N VAL A 272 -7.18 -23.58 -4.41
CA VAL A 272 -5.85 -23.13 -3.94
C VAL A 272 -5.23 -24.21 -3.07
N GLY A 273 -4.12 -24.75 -3.51
CA GLY A 273 -3.44 -25.92 -2.92
C GLY A 273 -3.46 -27.18 -3.77
N THR A 274 -4.20 -27.19 -4.88
CA THR A 274 -4.30 -28.34 -5.80
C THR A 274 -3.50 -28.17 -7.09
N HIS A 275 -2.61 -27.16 -7.21
CA HIS A 275 -1.79 -27.03 -8.39
C HIS A 275 -0.92 -28.29 -8.58
N PRO A 276 -0.96 -28.98 -9.75
CA PRO A 276 -0.28 -30.25 -9.97
C PRO A 276 1.25 -30.18 -9.88
N ARG A 277 1.82 -28.99 -9.82
CA ARG A 277 3.27 -28.75 -9.75
C ARG A 277 3.70 -28.46 -8.33
N GLY A 278 3.74 -29.45 -7.46
CA GLY A 278 4.21 -29.37 -6.06
C GLY A 278 5.64 -28.86 -5.81
N LYS A 279 6.13 -27.91 -6.62
CA LYS A 279 7.46 -27.30 -6.49
C LYS A 279 7.47 -25.97 -5.70
N GLY A 280 6.33 -25.53 -5.14
CA GLY A 280 6.19 -24.20 -4.53
C GLY A 280 6.29 -24.15 -3.00
N LYS A 281 6.68 -25.22 -2.30
CA LYS A 281 6.69 -25.22 -0.82
C LYS A 281 7.70 -24.27 -0.19
N GLU A 282 8.75 -23.86 -0.88
CA GLU A 282 9.82 -23.02 -0.31
C GLU A 282 9.60 -21.52 -0.47
N ASN A 283 8.87 -21.04 -1.49
CA ASN A 283 8.71 -19.62 -1.78
C ASN A 283 7.50 -18.95 -1.12
N ASN A 284 6.66 -19.68 -0.39
CA ASN A 284 5.46 -19.14 0.22
C ASN A 284 5.65 -18.80 1.72
N ARG A 285 6.81 -18.22 2.09
CA ARG A 285 7.08 -17.77 3.47
C ARG A 285 6.11 -16.68 3.91
N TYR A 286 5.64 -15.84 2.97
CA TYR A 286 4.66 -14.79 3.27
C TYR A 286 3.31 -15.38 3.69
N SER A 287 2.78 -16.33 2.93
CA SER A 287 1.52 -16.99 3.29
C SER A 287 1.62 -17.75 4.61
N ARG A 288 2.82 -18.22 5.00
CA ARG A 288 3.04 -18.88 6.29
C ARG A 288 3.06 -17.91 7.47
N ALA A 289 3.71 -16.74 7.35
CA ALA A 289 3.73 -15.72 8.40
C ALA A 289 2.33 -15.15 8.63
N ASN A 290 1.65 -14.75 7.54
CA ASN A 290 0.28 -14.27 7.62
C ASN A 290 -0.70 -15.38 8.04
N ALA A 291 -0.54 -16.60 7.54
CA ALA A 291 -1.34 -17.73 8.00
C ALA A 291 -1.16 -18.00 9.50
N ARG A 292 0.05 -17.79 10.05
CA ARG A 292 0.29 -17.87 11.49
C ARG A 292 -0.45 -16.77 12.25
N ILE A 293 -0.32 -15.51 11.84
CA ILE A 293 -1.04 -14.38 12.43
C ILE A 293 -2.54 -14.63 12.35
N PHE A 294 -3.06 -14.93 11.17
CA PHE A 294 -4.48 -15.22 10.97
C PHE A 294 -4.96 -16.49 11.71
N ALA A 295 -4.10 -17.48 11.93
CA ALA A 295 -4.44 -18.67 12.71
C ALA A 295 -4.48 -18.36 14.22
N GLN A 296 -3.53 -17.57 14.72
CA GLN A 296 -3.47 -17.17 16.13
C GLN A 296 -4.57 -16.16 16.48
N SER A 297 -4.89 -15.25 15.56
CA SER A 297 -5.93 -14.22 15.72
C SER A 297 -7.35 -14.74 15.52
N ARG A 298 -7.52 -16.03 15.25
CA ARG A 298 -8.76 -16.62 14.72
C ARG A 298 -10.02 -16.26 15.51
N ASN A 299 -9.91 -15.99 16.80
CA ASN A 299 -11.04 -15.76 17.69
C ASN A 299 -10.76 -14.72 18.80
N SER A 300 -9.73 -13.88 18.69
CA SER A 300 -9.35 -13.00 19.78
C SER A 300 -9.08 -11.58 19.29
N TYR A 301 -10.01 -10.69 19.62
CA TYR A 301 -9.82 -9.24 19.49
C TYR A 301 -8.58 -8.78 20.25
N ASP A 302 -8.43 -9.27 21.50
CA ASP A 302 -7.34 -8.87 22.39
C ASP A 302 -5.97 -9.21 21.77
N PHE A 303 -5.82 -10.34 21.05
CA PHE A 303 -4.60 -10.66 20.31
C PHE A 303 -4.21 -9.55 19.31
N TRP A 304 -5.18 -8.96 18.62
CA TRP A 304 -4.90 -7.88 17.65
C TRP A 304 -4.43 -6.61 18.33
N ILE A 305 -4.96 -6.31 19.50
CA ILE A 305 -4.58 -5.14 20.29
C ILE A 305 -3.22 -5.36 20.96
N ASP A 306 -3.04 -6.50 21.62
CA ASP A 306 -1.82 -6.82 22.39
C ASP A 306 -0.58 -6.95 21.49
N GLU A 307 -0.73 -7.53 20.31
CA GLU A 307 0.35 -7.66 19.30
C GLU A 307 0.56 -6.40 18.46
N GLY A 308 -0.18 -5.34 18.74
CA GLY A 308 -0.06 -4.05 18.05
C GLY A 308 -0.56 -4.03 16.62
N LEU A 309 -1.38 -5.01 16.22
CA LEU A 309 -1.89 -5.18 14.86
C LEU A 309 -3.06 -4.24 14.54
N ALA A 310 -3.73 -3.69 15.55
CA ALA A 310 -4.77 -2.66 15.43
C ALA A 310 -4.67 -1.66 16.58
N LEU A 311 -5.10 -0.43 16.35
CA LEU A 311 -5.16 0.65 17.34
C LEU A 311 -6.62 1.07 17.54
N ILE A 312 -7.20 0.66 18.64
CA ILE A 312 -8.60 0.90 18.96
C ILE A 312 -8.68 1.53 20.35
N GLY A 313 -9.26 2.73 20.46
CA GLY A 313 -9.34 3.41 21.75
C GLY A 313 -9.82 4.85 21.66
N SER A 314 -9.68 5.57 22.76
CA SER A 314 -9.83 7.02 22.81
C SER A 314 -8.72 7.73 22.04
N PRO A 315 -8.88 9.01 21.67
CA PRO A 315 -7.80 9.77 21.01
C PRO A 315 -6.48 9.73 21.79
N GLU A 316 -6.52 9.87 23.11
CA GLU A 316 -5.36 9.81 24.00
C GLU A 316 -4.67 8.44 23.93
N THR A 317 -5.44 7.35 24.00
CA THR A 317 -4.92 5.99 23.91
C THR A 317 -4.26 5.73 22.56
N VAL A 318 -4.91 6.12 21.44
CA VAL A 318 -4.37 5.93 20.09
C VAL A 318 -3.12 6.79 19.87
N ALA A 319 -3.12 8.05 20.30
CA ALA A 319 -1.94 8.92 20.19
C ALA A 319 -0.73 8.33 20.94
N ARG A 320 -0.94 7.87 22.19
CA ARG A 320 0.10 7.20 22.97
C ARG A 320 0.62 5.92 22.27
N GLN A 321 -0.27 5.08 21.76
CA GLN A 321 0.13 3.85 21.04
C GLN A 321 0.94 4.16 19.79
N ILE A 322 0.58 5.19 19.01
CA ILE A 322 1.36 5.62 17.83
C ILE A 322 2.75 6.11 18.25
N ALA A 323 2.84 6.93 19.30
CA ALA A 323 4.11 7.44 19.80
C ALA A 323 5.05 6.33 20.30
N GLU A 324 4.51 5.37 21.07
CA GLU A 324 5.26 4.19 21.54
C GLU A 324 5.77 3.34 20.38
N LYS A 325 4.91 3.08 19.37
CA LYS A 325 5.29 2.34 18.16
C LYS A 325 6.32 3.11 17.34
N GLN A 326 6.17 4.42 17.15
CA GLN A 326 7.13 5.23 16.43
C GLN A 326 8.50 5.19 17.11
N ALA A 327 8.55 5.36 18.42
CA ALA A 327 9.80 5.28 19.19
C ALA A 327 10.49 3.91 19.08
N ARG A 328 9.71 2.84 19.00
CA ARG A 328 10.21 1.47 18.96
C ARG A 328 10.57 0.99 17.55
N ILE A 329 9.72 1.26 16.56
CA ILE A 329 9.84 0.76 15.18
C ILE A 329 10.61 1.75 14.30
N GLY A 330 10.40 3.05 14.48
CA GLY A 330 11.12 4.12 13.77
C GLY A 330 10.55 4.45 12.39
N PHE A 331 9.25 4.25 12.17
CA PHE A 331 8.58 4.70 10.93
C PHE A 331 8.44 6.22 10.87
N THR A 332 8.37 6.76 9.66
CA THR A 332 8.22 8.19 9.38
C THR A 332 6.83 8.56 8.86
N VAL A 333 6.08 7.56 8.38
CA VAL A 333 4.70 7.70 7.89
C VAL A 333 3.81 6.70 8.61
N PHE A 334 2.71 7.18 9.19
CA PHE A 334 1.66 6.33 9.76
C PHE A 334 0.40 6.41 8.90
N VAL A 335 -0.09 5.28 8.46
CA VAL A 335 -1.32 5.20 7.66
C VAL A 335 -2.40 4.45 8.43
N ALA A 336 -3.48 5.17 8.71
CA ALA A 336 -4.63 4.63 9.41
C ALA A 336 -5.63 4.01 8.42
N ASN A 337 -6.01 2.75 8.67
CA ASN A 337 -7.16 2.16 8.02
C ASN A 337 -8.37 2.34 8.94
N HIS A 338 -9.12 3.43 8.74
CA HIS A 338 -10.31 3.74 9.53
C HIS A 338 -11.52 2.88 9.14
N ARG A 339 -11.55 2.40 7.89
CA ARG A 339 -12.61 1.54 7.40
C ARG A 339 -12.31 0.07 7.68
N ILE A 340 -12.72 -0.40 8.84
CA ILE A 340 -12.52 -1.78 9.27
C ILE A 340 -13.70 -2.62 8.81
N GLY A 341 -13.51 -3.44 7.75
CA GLY A 341 -14.56 -4.31 7.22
C GLY A 341 -15.80 -3.54 6.75
N MET A 342 -16.97 -3.97 7.22
CA MET A 342 -18.28 -3.36 6.90
C MET A 342 -18.71 -2.32 7.94
N MET A 343 -17.77 -1.63 8.57
CA MET A 343 -18.09 -0.59 9.55
C MET A 343 -18.96 0.52 8.93
N PRO A 344 -20.04 0.96 9.60
CA PRO A 344 -20.89 2.04 9.13
C PRO A 344 -20.12 3.33 8.84
N ALA A 345 -20.55 4.04 7.81
CA ALA A 345 -19.84 5.22 7.32
C ALA A 345 -19.75 6.36 8.36
N ASP A 346 -20.78 6.51 9.18
CA ASP A 346 -20.81 7.49 10.27
C ASP A 346 -19.76 7.22 11.37
N LEU A 347 -19.53 5.95 11.70
CA LEU A 347 -18.48 5.55 12.64
C LEU A 347 -17.09 5.79 12.04
N VAL A 348 -16.92 5.48 10.75
CA VAL A 348 -15.66 5.73 10.03
C VAL A 348 -15.37 7.24 9.98
N GLU A 349 -16.34 8.05 9.57
CA GLU A 349 -16.19 9.52 9.50
C GLU A 349 -15.86 10.12 10.86
N ARG A 350 -16.56 9.70 11.93
CA ARG A 350 -16.26 10.16 13.28
C ARG A 350 -14.84 9.80 13.71
N SER A 351 -14.40 8.57 13.46
CA SER A 351 -13.04 8.14 13.75
C SER A 351 -11.98 8.95 12.98
N ILE A 352 -12.23 9.28 11.72
CA ILE A 352 -11.36 10.15 10.89
C ILE A 352 -11.27 11.55 11.51
N ARG A 353 -12.39 12.15 11.89
CA ARG A 353 -12.43 13.50 12.51
C ARG A 353 -11.71 13.53 13.84
N LEU A 354 -12.01 12.60 14.74
CA LEU A 354 -11.34 12.51 16.05
C LEU A 354 -9.82 12.30 15.88
N PHE A 355 -9.40 11.52 14.90
CA PHE A 355 -7.98 11.34 14.61
C PHE A 355 -7.32 12.66 14.19
N ALA A 356 -7.94 13.42 13.29
CA ALA A 356 -7.39 14.69 12.83
C ALA A 356 -7.41 15.78 13.93
N GLU A 357 -8.50 15.86 14.68
CA GLU A 357 -8.73 16.93 15.66
C GLU A 357 -7.96 16.72 16.97
N GLU A 358 -7.80 15.47 17.41
CA GLU A 358 -7.26 15.14 18.74
C GLU A 358 -5.95 14.32 18.70
N VAL A 359 -5.71 13.51 17.65
CA VAL A 359 -4.45 12.73 17.57
C VAL A 359 -3.34 13.52 16.86
N PHE A 360 -3.64 14.16 15.72
CA PHE A 360 -2.63 14.95 15.00
C PHE A 360 -1.89 15.97 15.87
N PRO A 361 -2.55 16.73 16.77
CA PRO A 361 -1.87 17.73 17.58
C PRO A 361 -0.81 17.18 18.56
N ALA A 362 -0.86 15.88 18.84
CA ALA A 362 0.14 15.22 19.70
C ALA A 362 1.51 15.00 19.00
N PHE A 363 1.60 15.28 17.69
CA PHE A 363 2.80 15.01 16.89
C PHE A 363 3.29 16.28 16.18
N GLU A 364 4.62 16.38 16.03
CA GLU A 364 5.22 17.35 15.13
C GLU A 364 5.00 16.85 13.69
N ARG A 365 4.39 17.68 12.85
CA ARG A 365 4.03 17.33 11.48
C ARG A 365 4.73 18.26 10.48
N PRO A 366 5.23 17.77 9.34
CA PRO A 366 5.72 18.65 8.30
C PRO A 366 4.55 19.45 7.72
N THR A 367 4.79 20.71 7.37
CA THR A 367 3.81 21.58 6.72
C THR A 367 3.48 21.14 5.31
N GLU A 368 4.42 20.44 4.66
CA GLU A 368 4.27 19.82 3.36
C GLU A 368 4.80 18.38 3.43
N PRO A 369 4.26 17.45 2.61
CA PRO A 369 4.80 16.09 2.53
C PRO A 369 6.29 16.11 2.19
N VAL A 370 7.08 15.34 2.91
CA VAL A 370 8.50 15.16 2.63
C VAL A 370 8.63 14.30 1.38
N VAL A 371 8.70 14.93 0.21
CA VAL A 371 9.07 14.23 -1.02
C VAL A 371 10.59 14.12 -1.04
N PRO A 372 11.19 12.92 -1.00
CA PRO A 372 12.62 12.78 -1.11
C PRO A 372 13.11 13.45 -2.39
N GLN A 373 13.98 14.46 -2.26
CA GLN A 373 14.63 15.03 -3.44
C GLN A 373 15.48 13.93 -4.06
N SER A 374 15.11 13.54 -5.22
CA SER A 374 15.53 12.40 -6.00
C SER A 374 17.02 12.04 -5.90
N LEU A 375 17.27 10.87 -5.45
CA LEU A 375 18.44 10.04 -5.79
C LEU A 375 18.44 9.62 -7.28
N ALA A 376 17.55 10.18 -8.03
CA ALA A 376 17.26 9.84 -9.39
C ALA A 376 18.43 10.09 -10.34
N ALA A 377 19.30 11.06 -10.10
CA ALA A 377 20.40 11.32 -11.03
C ALA A 377 21.36 10.11 -11.11
N GLU A 378 21.82 9.58 -9.97
CA GLU A 378 22.71 8.40 -9.97
C GLU A 378 21.99 7.12 -10.42
N ARG A 379 20.70 6.96 -10.07
CA ARG A 379 19.91 5.85 -10.56
C ARG A 379 19.63 5.98 -12.04
N LEU A 380 19.38 7.19 -12.55
CA LEU A 380 19.26 7.48 -13.97
C LEU A 380 20.56 7.17 -14.72
N GLU A 381 21.71 7.50 -14.13
CA GLU A 381 23.00 7.10 -14.67
C GLU A 381 23.18 5.57 -14.68
N ARG A 382 22.75 4.87 -13.62
CA ARG A 382 22.72 3.38 -13.61
C ARG A 382 21.79 2.82 -14.68
N ILE A 383 20.57 3.33 -14.77
CA ILE A 383 19.58 2.90 -15.78
C ILE A 383 20.10 3.16 -17.18
N ALA A 384 20.75 4.31 -17.42
CA ALA A 384 21.34 4.67 -18.71
C ALA A 384 22.61 3.82 -19.05
N GLN A 385 23.31 3.30 -18.04
CA GLN A 385 24.50 2.46 -18.19
C GLN A 385 24.17 0.97 -18.39
N ILE A 386 22.96 0.52 -18.07
CA ILE A 386 22.52 -0.84 -18.34
C ILE A 386 22.37 -0.97 -19.86
N LYS A 387 23.40 -1.56 -20.49
CA LYS A 387 23.36 -1.86 -21.93
C LYS A 387 22.16 -2.76 -22.22
N PRO A 388 21.48 -2.56 -23.37
CA PRO A 388 20.53 -3.57 -23.85
C PRO A 388 21.23 -4.92 -23.84
N VAL A 389 20.56 -5.92 -23.28
CA VAL A 389 21.07 -7.29 -23.34
C VAL A 389 21.20 -7.64 -24.82
N PRO A 390 22.37 -8.12 -25.28
CA PRO A 390 22.64 -8.40 -26.71
C PRO A 390 21.72 -9.44 -27.30
#